data_5bd81e28c761a6f5f28edeb71d737924
#
_entry.id   5bd81e28c761a6f5f28edeb71d737924
#
_cell.length_a   1.000
_cell.length_b   1.000
_cell.length_c   1.000
_cell.angle_alpha   90.00
_cell.angle_beta   90.00
_cell.angle_gamma   90.00
#
_symmetry.space_group_name_H-M   'P 1'
#
loop_
_entity.id
_entity.type
_entity.pdbx_description
1 polymer ?
#
loop_
_entity_poly.entity_id
_entity_poly.type
_entity_poly.pdbx_seq_one_letter_code
_entity_poly.pdbx_strand_id
1 'polypeptide(L)'
;MVDYLGCLDKALVETLKNKSLTITTAESCTGGMVASSIVNISGASDIFKEGYITYSNEAKERILGVKHETLEKYKAVSAETAAQMAEGAVRISKADISVSVTGVAGPSREDDKPVGLVYIGCCYKGETHVKGCDLSGDRHTIRCQSTKEALKFVLDIIKTNQ
;
A
#
# COMPACT_ATOMS: atom_id res chain seq x y z
N MET A 1 15.28 -10.07 -17.60
CA MET A 1 14.95 -9.09 -16.55
C MET A 1 14.85 -9.87 -15.26
N VAL A 2 15.82 -9.71 -14.36
CA VAL A 2 15.86 -10.45 -13.10
C VAL A 2 14.66 -10.02 -12.28
N ASP A 3 13.88 -10.98 -11.85
CA ASP A 3 12.64 -10.82 -11.12
C ASP A 3 12.90 -10.30 -9.70
N TYR A 4 13.18 -8.99 -9.60
CA TYR A 4 13.43 -8.32 -8.32
C TYR A 4 12.17 -8.26 -7.42
N LEU A 5 11.00 -8.44 -8.01
CA LEU A 5 9.74 -8.54 -7.25
C LEU A 5 9.66 -9.92 -6.57
N GLY A 6 9.91 -11.01 -7.28
CA GLY A 6 9.76 -12.37 -6.77
C GLY A 6 10.56 -12.72 -5.51
N CYS A 7 11.61 -11.96 -5.19
CA CYS A 7 12.34 -12.11 -3.94
C CYS A 7 11.63 -11.43 -2.74
N LEU A 8 11.06 -10.24 -2.95
CA LEU A 8 10.35 -9.50 -1.90
C LEU A 8 8.98 -10.10 -1.59
N ASP A 9 8.23 -10.51 -2.61
CA ASP A 9 6.94 -11.18 -2.51
C ASP A 9 7.06 -12.44 -1.65
N LYS A 10 8.02 -13.29 -2.01
CA LYS A 10 8.29 -14.54 -1.28
C LYS A 10 8.72 -14.24 0.16
N ALA A 11 9.66 -13.33 0.36
CA ALA A 11 10.13 -12.95 1.69
C ALA A 11 8.99 -12.42 2.57
N LEU A 12 8.08 -11.61 2.02
CA LEU A 12 6.93 -11.09 2.75
C LEU A 12 5.96 -12.21 3.15
N VAL A 13 5.55 -13.04 2.19
CA VAL A 13 4.61 -14.14 2.45
C VAL A 13 5.16 -15.13 3.47
N GLU A 14 6.42 -15.53 3.34
CA GLU A 14 7.09 -16.42 4.29
C GLU A 14 7.20 -15.79 5.70
N THR A 15 7.54 -14.50 5.77
CA THR A 15 7.61 -13.78 7.06
C THR A 15 6.26 -13.75 7.75
N LEU A 16 5.20 -13.42 7.01
CA LEU A 16 3.84 -13.36 7.56
C LEU A 16 3.36 -14.75 8.01
N LYS A 17 3.59 -15.79 7.22
CA LYS A 17 3.25 -17.18 7.59
C LYS A 17 3.98 -17.62 8.85
N ASN A 18 5.29 -17.39 8.93
CA ASN A 18 6.10 -17.79 10.09
C ASN A 18 5.68 -17.07 11.39
N LYS A 19 5.10 -15.88 11.26
CA LYS A 19 4.61 -15.10 12.41
C LYS A 19 3.10 -15.26 12.64
N SER A 20 2.40 -16.04 11.83
CA SER A 20 0.94 -16.19 11.84
C SER A 20 0.21 -14.84 11.75
N LEU A 21 0.71 -13.94 10.91
CA LEU A 21 0.13 -12.62 10.66
C LEU A 21 -0.62 -12.59 9.34
N THR A 22 -1.74 -11.87 9.31
CA THR A 22 -2.53 -11.60 8.12
C THR A 22 -2.30 -10.18 7.61
N ILE A 23 -2.40 -9.98 6.29
CA ILE A 23 -2.22 -8.69 5.64
C ILE A 23 -3.40 -8.35 4.73
N THR A 24 -3.71 -7.05 4.62
CA THR A 24 -4.62 -6.48 3.63
C THR A 24 -3.97 -5.33 2.88
N THR A 25 -4.52 -4.97 1.72
CA THR A 25 -4.02 -3.87 0.88
C THR A 25 -5.08 -2.82 0.64
N ALA A 26 -4.67 -1.55 0.56
CA ALA A 26 -5.50 -0.42 0.15
C ALA A 26 -4.78 0.36 -0.96
N GLU A 27 -5.18 0.15 -2.20
CA GLU A 27 -4.43 0.61 -3.35
C GLU A 27 -5.17 1.69 -4.14
N SER A 28 -4.43 2.73 -4.53
CA SER A 28 -4.88 3.74 -5.48
C SER A 28 -4.07 3.62 -6.77
N CYS A 29 -2.96 4.30 -6.93
CA CYS A 29 -2.19 4.33 -8.19
C CYS A 29 -1.63 2.96 -8.62
N THR A 30 -1.42 2.03 -7.72
CA THR A 30 -0.97 0.66 -8.03
C THR A 30 -2.08 -0.24 -8.58
N GLY A 31 -3.34 0.05 -8.25
CA GLY A 31 -4.51 -0.58 -8.87
C GLY A 31 -4.57 -2.10 -8.77
N GLY A 32 -4.15 -2.67 -7.63
CA GLY A 32 -4.16 -4.10 -7.38
C GLY A 32 -2.80 -4.80 -7.57
N MET A 33 -1.74 -4.07 -7.94
CA MET A 33 -0.42 -4.68 -8.15
C MET A 33 0.20 -5.21 -6.85
N VAL A 34 -0.02 -4.55 -5.71
CA VAL A 34 0.47 -5.03 -4.41
C VAL A 34 -0.22 -6.34 -4.03
N ALA A 35 -1.55 -6.38 -4.11
CA ALA A 35 -2.33 -7.60 -3.89
C ALA A 35 -1.93 -8.72 -4.85
N SER A 36 -1.78 -8.40 -6.14
CA SER A 36 -1.33 -9.34 -7.17
C SER A 36 0.04 -9.94 -6.84
N SER A 37 1.00 -9.11 -6.42
CA SER A 37 2.33 -9.59 -6.01
C SER A 37 2.24 -10.61 -4.86
N ILE A 38 1.42 -10.32 -3.84
CA ILE A 38 1.23 -11.23 -2.71
C ILE A 38 0.64 -12.57 -3.17
N VAL A 39 -0.41 -12.53 -4.00
CA VAL A 39 -1.12 -13.76 -4.43
C VAL A 39 -0.35 -14.58 -5.46
N ASN A 40 0.71 -14.04 -6.07
CA ASN A 40 1.62 -14.81 -6.91
C ASN A 40 2.36 -15.92 -6.15
N ILE A 41 2.46 -15.79 -4.82
CA ILE A 41 3.18 -16.76 -4.00
C ILE A 41 2.21 -17.83 -3.49
N SER A 42 2.55 -19.09 -3.72
CA SER A 42 1.75 -20.24 -3.27
C SER A 42 1.55 -20.21 -1.74
N GLY A 43 0.34 -20.41 -1.29
CA GLY A 43 -0.04 -20.34 0.13
C GLY A 43 -0.33 -18.91 0.61
N ALA A 44 -0.42 -17.93 -0.28
CA ALA A 44 -0.82 -16.57 0.09
C ALA A 44 -2.23 -16.51 0.72
N SER A 45 -3.11 -17.46 0.39
CA SER A 45 -4.46 -17.55 0.99
C SER A 45 -4.46 -17.73 2.50
N ASP A 46 -3.37 -18.17 3.10
CA ASP A 46 -3.25 -18.29 4.56
C ASP A 46 -3.16 -16.92 5.23
N ILE A 47 -2.52 -15.94 4.52
CA ILE A 47 -2.19 -14.63 5.10
C ILE A 47 -2.92 -13.45 4.45
N PHE A 48 -3.51 -13.62 3.26
CA PHE A 48 -4.21 -12.57 2.51
C PHE A 48 -5.63 -13.01 2.19
N LYS A 49 -6.65 -12.31 2.71
CA LYS A 49 -8.05 -12.65 2.53
C LYS A 49 -8.79 -11.68 1.62
N GLU A 50 -8.46 -10.42 1.70
CA GLU A 50 -9.10 -9.35 0.94
C GLU A 50 -8.17 -8.14 0.77
N GLY A 51 -8.44 -7.34 -0.25
CA GLY A 51 -7.76 -6.07 -0.50
C GLY A 51 -8.71 -5.10 -1.19
N TYR A 52 -8.38 -3.82 -1.14
CA TYR A 52 -9.26 -2.74 -1.59
C TYR A 52 -8.55 -1.92 -2.66
N ILE A 53 -9.21 -1.73 -3.81
CA ILE A 53 -8.80 -0.78 -4.84
C ILE A 53 -9.73 0.42 -4.73
N THR A 54 -9.24 1.50 -4.10
CA THR A 54 -9.98 2.74 -3.87
C THR A 54 -9.38 3.85 -4.72
N TYR A 55 -9.69 3.81 -6.02
CA TYR A 55 -9.05 4.64 -7.03
C TYR A 55 -9.55 6.09 -7.02
N SER A 56 -10.78 6.34 -6.59
CA SER A 56 -11.38 7.67 -6.44
C SER A 56 -11.41 8.14 -4.99
N ASN A 57 -11.61 9.44 -4.78
CA ASN A 57 -11.81 10.00 -3.44
C ASN A 57 -13.06 9.46 -2.77
N GLU A 58 -14.16 9.34 -3.52
CA GLU A 58 -15.42 8.77 -3.04
C GLU A 58 -15.24 7.32 -2.57
N ALA A 59 -14.44 6.54 -3.27
CA ALA A 59 -14.14 5.15 -2.86
C ALA A 59 -13.28 5.13 -1.59
N LYS A 60 -12.31 6.04 -1.45
CA LYS A 60 -11.50 6.17 -0.22
C LYS A 60 -12.37 6.52 0.99
N GLU A 61 -13.31 7.45 0.83
CA GLU A 61 -14.27 7.83 1.89
C GLU A 61 -15.22 6.67 2.22
N ARG A 62 -15.92 6.17 1.22
CA ARG A 62 -16.99 5.17 1.39
C ARG A 62 -16.48 3.82 1.88
N ILE A 63 -15.37 3.34 1.36
CA ILE A 63 -14.85 2.00 1.68
C ILE A 63 -13.92 2.05 2.89
N LEU A 64 -12.93 2.92 2.85
CA LEU A 64 -11.88 2.96 3.87
C LEU A 64 -12.17 3.95 5.00
N GLY A 65 -13.16 4.82 4.85
CA GLY A 65 -13.50 5.84 5.83
C GLY A 65 -12.44 6.94 5.93
N VAL A 66 -11.71 7.20 4.85
CA VAL A 66 -10.85 8.39 4.76
C VAL A 66 -11.75 9.63 4.94
N LYS A 67 -11.34 10.54 5.82
CA LYS A 67 -12.15 11.71 6.14
C LYS A 67 -12.20 12.68 4.97
N HIS A 68 -13.39 13.21 4.70
CA HIS A 68 -13.60 14.22 3.66
C HIS A 68 -12.66 15.42 3.85
N GLU A 69 -12.55 15.93 5.07
CA GLU A 69 -11.68 17.07 5.42
C GLU A 69 -10.19 16.78 5.12
N THR A 70 -9.77 15.52 5.25
CA THR A 70 -8.39 15.10 4.92
C THR A 70 -8.16 15.22 3.42
N LEU A 71 -9.08 14.71 2.61
CA LEU A 71 -9.00 14.81 1.15
C LEU A 71 -9.11 16.24 0.65
N GLU A 72 -9.96 17.06 1.26
CA GLU A 72 -10.07 18.48 0.92
C GLU A 72 -8.78 19.26 1.24
N LYS A 73 -8.21 19.03 2.41
CA LYS A 73 -7.05 19.78 2.89
C LYS A 73 -5.73 19.28 2.32
N TYR A 74 -5.49 17.97 2.33
CA TYR A 74 -4.20 17.36 2.01
C TYR A 74 -4.18 16.68 0.63
N LYS A 75 -5.35 16.48 0.01
CA LYS A 75 -5.59 15.79 -1.25
C LYS A 75 -5.34 14.28 -1.16
N ALA A 76 -5.64 13.58 -2.25
CA ALA A 76 -5.47 12.12 -2.32
C ALA A 76 -4.01 11.67 -2.15
N VAL A 77 -3.07 12.45 -2.70
CA VAL A 77 -1.63 12.15 -2.63
C VAL A 77 -1.01 12.91 -1.46
N SER A 78 -1.10 12.29 -0.28
CA SER A 78 -0.57 12.85 0.96
C SER A 78 -0.27 11.76 1.98
N ALA A 79 0.58 12.07 2.96
CA ALA A 79 0.88 11.18 4.08
C ALA A 79 -0.37 10.90 4.92
N GLU A 80 -1.21 11.91 5.14
CA GLU A 80 -2.44 11.81 5.91
C GLU A 80 -3.46 10.88 5.24
N THR A 81 -3.60 10.96 3.92
CA THR A 81 -4.49 10.07 3.17
C THR A 81 -3.96 8.63 3.18
N ALA A 82 -2.67 8.43 2.97
CA ALA A 82 -2.05 7.10 3.04
C ALA A 82 -2.25 6.45 4.42
N ALA A 83 -2.06 7.22 5.50
CA ALA A 83 -2.29 6.75 6.87
C ALA A 83 -3.74 6.28 7.07
N GLN A 84 -4.71 7.13 6.73
CA GLN A 84 -6.13 6.80 6.91
C GLN A 84 -6.59 5.64 6.01
N MET A 85 -6.03 5.50 4.81
CA MET A 85 -6.28 4.34 3.95
C MET A 85 -5.81 3.05 4.65
N ALA A 86 -4.61 3.03 5.23
CA ALA A 86 -4.07 1.86 5.93
C ALA A 86 -4.90 1.53 7.18
N GLU A 87 -5.24 2.51 8.00
CA GLU A 87 -6.08 2.37 9.18
C GLU A 87 -7.48 1.84 8.84
N GLY A 88 -8.08 2.38 7.80
CA GLY A 88 -9.38 1.94 7.30
C GLY A 88 -9.36 0.48 6.85
N ALA A 89 -8.34 0.09 6.12
CA ALA A 89 -8.18 -1.27 5.61
C ALA A 89 -8.07 -2.30 6.75
N VAL A 90 -7.24 -2.06 7.75
CA VAL A 90 -7.13 -2.93 8.95
C VAL A 90 -8.46 -3.00 9.70
N ARG A 91 -9.12 -1.86 9.89
CA ARG A 91 -10.40 -1.82 10.61
C ARG A 91 -11.48 -2.66 9.94
N ILE A 92 -11.55 -2.65 8.60
CA ILE A 92 -12.59 -3.38 7.86
C ILE A 92 -12.24 -4.87 7.74
N SER A 93 -11.03 -5.18 7.30
CA SER A 93 -10.59 -6.55 7.04
C SER A 93 -10.33 -7.37 8.30
N LYS A 94 -10.05 -6.70 9.42
CA LYS A 94 -9.55 -7.34 10.66
C LYS A 94 -8.22 -8.05 10.48
N ALA A 95 -7.46 -7.73 9.43
CA ALA A 95 -6.09 -8.21 9.27
C ALA A 95 -5.17 -7.59 10.33
N ASP A 96 -4.06 -8.26 10.60
CA ASP A 96 -3.06 -7.79 11.57
C ASP A 96 -2.26 -6.60 11.03
N ILE A 97 -2.07 -6.58 9.71
CA ILE A 97 -1.30 -5.57 9.00
C ILE A 97 -2.08 -5.06 7.79
N SER A 98 -1.95 -3.78 7.50
CA SER A 98 -2.34 -3.23 6.20
C SER A 98 -1.20 -2.49 5.54
N VAL A 99 -1.20 -2.45 4.22
CA VAL A 99 -0.37 -1.55 3.43
C VAL A 99 -1.25 -0.73 2.48
N SER A 100 -1.04 0.57 2.46
CA SER A 100 -1.73 1.48 1.54
C SER A 100 -0.75 2.13 0.57
N VAL A 101 -1.23 2.45 -0.63
CA VAL A 101 -0.44 3.17 -1.65
C VAL A 101 -1.32 4.22 -2.31
N THR A 102 -0.88 5.48 -2.25
CA THR A 102 -1.48 6.60 -2.98
C THR A 102 -0.37 7.46 -3.60
N GLY A 103 -0.54 7.91 -4.85
CA GLY A 103 0.53 8.64 -5.52
C GLY A 103 0.20 9.02 -6.96
N VAL A 104 1.12 9.79 -7.55
CA VAL A 104 1.04 10.26 -8.94
C VAL A 104 1.89 9.38 -9.85
N ALA A 105 1.25 8.44 -10.54
CA ALA A 105 1.96 7.56 -11.47
C ALA A 105 2.27 8.24 -12.83
N GLY A 106 1.65 9.36 -13.13
CA GLY A 106 1.85 10.08 -14.38
C GLY A 106 0.95 9.60 -15.54
N PRO A 107 1.11 10.14 -16.75
CA PRO A 107 2.16 11.09 -17.15
C PRO A 107 1.94 12.53 -16.66
N SER A 108 0.71 12.89 -16.28
CA SER A 108 0.37 14.23 -15.78
C SER A 108 0.49 14.34 -14.27
N ARG A 109 0.77 15.55 -13.80
CA ARG A 109 0.68 15.90 -12.37
C ARG A 109 -0.76 15.80 -11.88
N GLU A 110 -0.94 15.61 -10.59
CA GLU A 110 -2.23 15.57 -9.92
C GLU A 110 -2.20 16.47 -8.68
N ASP A 111 -3.20 17.34 -8.53
CA ASP A 111 -3.30 18.29 -7.40
C ASP A 111 -1.99 19.07 -7.14
N ASP A 112 -1.33 19.55 -8.20
CA ASP A 112 -0.01 20.20 -8.15
C ASP A 112 1.15 19.32 -7.61
N LYS A 113 0.89 18.04 -7.35
CA LYS A 113 1.91 17.08 -6.95
C LYS A 113 2.68 16.56 -8.17
N PRO A 114 4.00 16.39 -8.06
CA PRO A 114 4.81 15.90 -9.17
C PRO A 114 4.57 14.43 -9.46
N VAL A 115 4.79 14.05 -10.72
CA VAL A 115 4.84 12.64 -11.13
C VAL A 115 5.94 11.92 -10.36
N GLY A 116 5.65 10.74 -9.82
CA GLY A 116 6.57 9.93 -9.02
C GLY A 116 6.46 10.15 -7.51
N LEU A 117 5.74 11.17 -7.05
CA LEU A 117 5.45 11.31 -5.62
C LEU A 117 4.43 10.25 -5.19
N VAL A 118 4.84 9.40 -4.28
CA VAL A 118 4.03 8.28 -3.76
C VAL A 118 4.14 8.23 -2.24
N TYR A 119 3.02 8.05 -1.57
CA TYR A 119 2.98 7.77 -0.13
C TYR A 119 2.50 6.36 0.11
N ILE A 120 3.19 5.67 1.01
CA ILE A 120 2.92 4.31 1.43
C ILE A 120 2.62 4.33 2.93
N GLY A 121 1.44 3.87 3.32
CA GLY A 121 1.06 3.69 4.72
C GLY A 121 1.15 2.22 5.12
N CYS A 122 1.49 1.97 6.37
CA CYS A 122 1.45 0.63 6.97
C CYS A 122 0.90 0.74 8.40
N CYS A 123 -0.20 0.04 8.67
CA CYS A 123 -0.76 -0.05 10.01
C CYS A 123 -0.48 -1.44 10.58
N TYR A 124 0.19 -1.49 11.73
CA TYR A 124 0.54 -2.73 12.43
C TYR A 124 0.54 -2.52 13.94
N LYS A 125 -0.07 -3.42 14.69
CA LYS A 125 -0.20 -3.34 16.17
C LYS A 125 -0.81 -2.02 16.67
N GLY A 126 -1.72 -1.44 15.90
CA GLY A 126 -2.38 -0.17 16.25
C GLY A 126 -1.54 1.07 15.97
N GLU A 127 -0.33 0.91 15.44
CA GLU A 127 0.52 2.03 15.01
C GLU A 127 0.51 2.17 13.51
N THR A 128 0.47 3.40 13.01
CA THR A 128 0.47 3.72 11.58
C THR A 128 1.74 4.47 11.22
N HIS A 129 2.48 3.90 10.28
CA HIS A 129 3.71 4.48 9.74
C HIS A 129 3.47 4.89 8.29
N VAL A 130 4.11 5.98 7.85
CA VAL A 130 4.02 6.47 6.48
C VAL A 130 5.40 6.73 5.93
N LYS A 131 5.61 6.36 4.68
CA LYS A 131 6.83 6.62 3.90
C LYS A 131 6.46 7.41 2.65
N GLY A 132 7.15 8.54 2.42
CA GLY A 132 7.13 9.25 1.14
C GLY A 132 8.23 8.74 0.22
N CYS A 133 7.93 8.60 -1.06
CA CYS A 133 8.86 8.18 -2.11
C CYS A 133 8.82 9.16 -3.27
N ASP A 134 9.99 9.51 -3.81
CA ASP A 134 10.16 10.23 -5.06
C ASP A 134 10.68 9.25 -6.10
N LEU A 135 9.76 8.73 -6.92
CA LEU A 135 10.04 7.70 -7.91
C LEU A 135 10.17 8.34 -9.30
N SER A 136 10.83 7.65 -10.23
CA SER A 136 11.05 8.15 -11.58
C SER A 136 10.83 7.09 -12.65
N GLY A 137 10.47 7.54 -13.85
CA GLY A 137 10.18 6.68 -14.98
C GLY A 137 8.80 6.95 -15.57
N ASP A 138 8.36 6.07 -16.46
CA ASP A 138 7.01 6.11 -17.00
C ASP A 138 5.98 5.59 -15.98
N ARG A 139 4.70 5.71 -16.34
CA ARG A 139 3.59 5.28 -15.49
C ARG A 139 3.71 3.82 -15.01
N HIS A 140 4.11 2.91 -15.90
CA HIS A 140 4.25 1.51 -15.54
C HIS A 140 5.41 1.30 -14.55
N THR A 141 6.54 1.91 -14.84
CA THR A 141 7.75 1.86 -13.98
C THR A 141 7.46 2.39 -12.58
N ILE A 142 6.79 3.55 -12.46
CA ILE A 142 6.43 4.15 -11.15
C ILE A 142 5.50 3.22 -10.38
N ARG A 143 4.51 2.60 -11.01
CA ARG A 143 3.61 1.64 -10.37
C ARG A 143 4.35 0.39 -9.88
N CYS A 144 5.27 -0.14 -10.69
CA CYS A 144 6.12 -1.27 -10.29
C CYS A 144 7.03 -0.93 -9.10
N GLN A 145 7.68 0.23 -9.15
CA GLN A 145 8.52 0.71 -8.05
C GLN A 145 7.70 0.94 -6.77
N SER A 146 6.50 1.54 -6.89
CA SER A 146 5.58 1.75 -5.76
C SER A 146 5.20 0.42 -5.08
N THR A 147 4.91 -0.59 -5.89
CA THR A 147 4.60 -1.94 -5.39
C THR A 147 5.78 -2.52 -4.61
N LYS A 148 6.98 -2.44 -5.18
CA LYS A 148 8.21 -2.92 -4.55
C LYS A 148 8.50 -2.22 -3.22
N GLU A 149 8.38 -0.88 -3.20
CA GLU A 149 8.57 -0.09 -1.98
C GLU A 149 7.52 -0.40 -0.91
N ALA A 150 6.27 -0.71 -1.31
CA ALA A 150 5.23 -1.13 -0.39
C ALA A 150 5.55 -2.45 0.30
N LEU A 151 5.96 -3.48 -0.45
CA LEU A 151 6.34 -4.78 0.11
C LEU A 151 7.55 -4.66 1.04
N LYS A 152 8.55 -3.88 0.63
CA LYS A 152 9.75 -3.63 1.43
C LYS A 152 9.41 -2.91 2.73
N PHE A 153 8.57 -1.88 2.68
CA PHE A 153 8.18 -1.10 3.84
C PHE A 153 7.46 -1.94 4.90
N VAL A 154 6.56 -2.84 4.48
CA VAL A 154 5.91 -3.79 5.39
C VAL A 154 6.94 -4.69 6.08
N LEU A 155 7.89 -5.25 5.32
CA LEU A 155 8.94 -6.08 5.88
C LEU A 155 9.80 -5.34 6.90
N ASP A 156 10.14 -4.07 6.62
CA ASP A 156 10.93 -3.23 7.53
C ASP A 156 10.15 -2.94 8.82
N ILE A 157 8.85 -2.63 8.73
CA ILE A 157 7.99 -2.41 9.91
C ILE A 157 7.87 -3.68 10.76
N ILE A 158 7.69 -4.84 10.15
CA ILE A 158 7.62 -6.11 10.89
C ILE A 158 8.93 -6.38 11.63
N LYS A 159 10.08 -6.11 11.02
CA LYS A 159 11.40 -6.32 11.64
C LYS A 159 11.66 -5.36 12.80
N THR A 160 11.24 -4.11 12.68
CA THR A 160 11.48 -3.08 13.69
C THR A 160 10.60 -3.28 14.93
N ASN A 161 9.46 -3.95 14.79
CA ASN A 161 8.49 -4.20 15.87
C ASN A 161 8.51 -5.63 16.39
N GLN A 162 9.68 -6.26 16.34
CA GLN A 162 9.91 -7.61 16.92
C GLN A 162 10.03 -7.58 18.42
#